data_d6800aef4e69d78dd2467b8d1101da47
#
_entry.id   d6800aef4e69d78dd2467b8d1101da47
#
_cell.length_a   1.000
_cell.length_b   1.000
_cell.length_c   1.000
_cell.angle_alpha   90.00
_cell.angle_beta   90.00
_cell.angle_gamma   90.00
#
_symmetry.space_group_name_H-M   'P 1'
#
loop_
_entity.id
_entity.type
_entity.pdbx_description
1 polymer ?
#
loop_
_entity_poly.entity_id
_entity_poly.type
_entity_poly.pdbx_seq_one_letter_code
_entity_poly.pdbx_strand_id
1 'polypeptide(L)'
;MGVNVLQELSAEQAKFKAEMTEDRFRYKNHVLDLSQPINEPKFLFSIGNIPSIPAGELIGIKGRAKQGKSQWEYILISIMLAGISKGDVIPLQDRYKVLLFDTEQSQASLKKCCQRALKFAGLPTDKNDTHFLPFFMRPLTIEERRKTIEDAIKEEKPDIIFIDGVRDLLQDFNSLEQSNELIQWLLSLTAEYGCTIVSVLHQNKSKEDGNMRGHLGTELLNKLTDCFEVSKKDGKFLVTCTDSRNVPATDFAFSIDANGEFCVEEATNATANAARVVAVSYTHLRAHETVLD
;
A
#
# COMPACT_ATOMS: atom_id res chain seq x y z
N MET A 1 -25.13 10.71 46.55
CA MET A 1 -25.71 9.70 45.60
C MET A 1 -25.10 9.70 44.21
N GLY A 2 -24.51 10.78 43.68
CA GLY A 2 -23.99 10.82 42.32
C GLY A 2 -22.65 10.09 42.07
N VAL A 3 -21.83 9.88 43.06
CA VAL A 3 -20.48 9.25 42.88
C VAL A 3 -20.59 7.74 42.67
N ASN A 4 -21.58 7.07 43.21
CA ASN A 4 -21.77 5.63 43.11
C ASN A 4 -22.21 5.21 41.70
N VAL A 5 -23.06 5.98 41.05
CA VAL A 5 -23.60 5.69 39.71
C VAL A 5 -22.53 5.78 38.64
N LEU A 6 -21.60 6.75 38.73
CA LEU A 6 -20.48 6.89 37.79
C LEU A 6 -19.44 5.77 37.94
N GLN A 7 -19.24 5.27 39.17
CA GLN A 7 -18.36 4.13 39.42
C GLN A 7 -18.96 2.82 38.92
N GLU A 8 -20.27 2.62 39.13
CA GLU A 8 -20.98 1.45 38.59
C GLU A 8 -21.00 1.42 37.06
N LEU A 9 -21.29 2.56 36.42
CA LEU A 9 -21.23 2.70 34.95
C LEU A 9 -19.82 2.42 34.38
N SER A 10 -18.76 2.88 35.08
CA SER A 10 -17.38 2.61 34.66
C SER A 10 -16.99 1.15 34.83
N ALA A 11 -17.50 0.48 35.87
CA ALA A 11 -17.28 -0.95 36.11
C ALA A 11 -18.04 -1.84 35.10
N GLU A 12 -19.29 -1.48 34.75
CA GLU A 12 -20.06 -2.17 33.70
C GLU A 12 -19.42 -2.01 32.33
N GLN A 13 -18.94 -0.81 31.98
CA GLN A 13 -18.21 -0.58 30.74
C GLN A 13 -16.90 -1.36 30.68
N ALA A 14 -16.17 -1.44 31.80
CA ALA A 14 -14.94 -2.24 31.89
C ALA A 14 -15.24 -3.74 31.75
N LYS A 15 -16.31 -4.21 32.38
CA LYS A 15 -16.77 -5.61 32.28
C LYS A 15 -17.21 -5.97 30.88
N PHE A 16 -18.03 -5.13 30.23
CA PHE A 16 -18.46 -5.30 28.84
C PHE A 16 -17.26 -5.31 27.88
N LYS A 17 -16.28 -4.41 28.09
CA LYS A 17 -15.04 -4.37 27.30
C LYS A 17 -14.19 -5.62 27.51
N ALA A 18 -14.13 -6.14 28.73
CA ALA A 18 -13.42 -7.38 29.06
C ALA A 18 -14.12 -8.61 28.42
N GLU A 19 -15.45 -8.72 28.49
CA GLU A 19 -16.22 -9.78 27.87
C GLU A 19 -16.09 -9.75 26.33
N MET A 20 -16.16 -8.57 25.69
CA MET A 20 -15.90 -8.39 24.26
C MET A 20 -14.48 -8.80 23.88
N THR A 21 -13.50 -8.52 24.77
CA THR A 21 -12.09 -8.88 24.53
C THR A 21 -11.89 -10.39 24.68
N GLU A 22 -12.55 -11.00 25.67
CA GLU A 22 -12.47 -12.46 25.92
C GLU A 22 -13.12 -13.27 24.80
N ASP A 23 -14.23 -12.78 24.23
CA ASP A 23 -14.90 -13.41 23.08
C ASP A 23 -14.04 -13.30 21.80
N ARG A 24 -13.32 -12.19 21.61
CA ARG A 24 -12.38 -12.01 20.50
C ARG A 24 -11.24 -13.05 20.52
N PHE A 25 -10.82 -13.52 21.68
CA PHE A 25 -9.73 -14.49 21.83
C PHE A 25 -10.18 -15.96 21.82
N ARG A 26 -11.47 -16.25 21.68
CA ARG A 26 -11.92 -17.64 21.53
C ARG A 26 -11.39 -18.23 20.23
N TYR A 27 -10.55 -19.27 20.33
CA TYR A 27 -9.94 -19.92 19.15
C TYR A 27 -10.97 -20.34 18.08
N LYS A 28 -12.21 -20.68 18.50
CA LYS A 28 -13.31 -21.07 17.59
C LYS A 28 -13.71 -19.95 16.62
N ASN A 29 -13.55 -18.69 17.01
CA ASN A 29 -13.86 -17.53 16.15
C ASN A 29 -12.80 -17.33 15.04
N HIS A 30 -11.68 -18.06 15.13
CA HIS A 30 -10.57 -17.99 14.19
C HIS A 30 -10.44 -19.24 13.32
N VAL A 31 -11.36 -20.21 13.47
CA VAL A 31 -11.42 -21.38 12.59
C VAL A 31 -12.00 -20.96 11.25
N LEU A 32 -11.22 -21.17 10.19
CA LEU A 32 -11.70 -20.95 8.83
C LEU A 32 -12.72 -22.03 8.47
N ASP A 33 -13.94 -21.60 8.13
CA ASP A 33 -14.98 -22.50 7.63
C ASP A 33 -14.86 -22.64 6.11
N LEU A 34 -14.29 -23.76 5.67
CA LEU A 34 -14.07 -24.05 4.25
C LEU A 34 -15.38 -24.31 3.49
N SER A 35 -16.51 -24.48 4.19
CA SER A 35 -17.84 -24.61 3.54
C SER A 35 -18.43 -23.28 3.11
N GLN A 36 -17.91 -22.17 3.62
CA GLN A 36 -18.35 -20.84 3.25
C GLN A 36 -17.64 -20.35 1.99
N PRO A 37 -18.36 -19.73 1.03
CA PRO A 37 -17.72 -19.15 -0.13
C PRO A 37 -16.81 -18.00 0.32
N ILE A 38 -15.54 -18.07 -0.06
CA ILE A 38 -14.57 -16.97 0.14
C ILE A 38 -14.53 -16.18 -1.16
N ASN A 39 -14.71 -14.88 -1.06
CA ASN A 39 -14.53 -14.02 -2.22
C ASN A 39 -13.10 -14.15 -2.75
N GLU A 40 -12.95 -14.27 -4.08
CA GLU A 40 -11.64 -14.24 -4.70
C GLU A 40 -10.92 -12.91 -4.35
N PRO A 41 -9.58 -12.94 -4.19
CA PRO A 41 -8.81 -11.74 -3.94
C PRO A 41 -9.07 -10.70 -5.04
N LYS A 42 -9.49 -9.51 -4.64
CA LYS A 42 -9.60 -8.38 -5.57
C LYS A 42 -8.22 -7.75 -5.71
N PHE A 43 -7.92 -7.27 -6.90
CA PHE A 43 -6.71 -6.51 -7.18
C PHE A 43 -7.07 -5.06 -7.53
N LEU A 44 -6.18 -4.13 -7.22
CA LEU A 44 -6.41 -2.71 -7.51
C LEU A 44 -5.91 -2.34 -8.91
N PHE A 45 -4.90 -3.05 -9.40
CA PHE A 45 -4.30 -2.83 -10.70
C PHE A 45 -4.11 -4.12 -11.49
N SER A 46 -4.01 -3.98 -12.80
CA SER A 46 -3.30 -4.91 -13.68
C SER A 46 -2.06 -4.20 -14.24
N ILE A 47 -0.91 -4.83 -14.13
CA ILE A 47 0.36 -4.31 -14.65
C ILE A 47 0.92 -5.34 -15.64
N GLY A 48 0.98 -4.96 -16.93
CA GLY A 48 1.35 -5.88 -17.99
C GLY A 48 0.41 -7.09 -18.15
N ASN A 49 -0.89 -6.89 -17.93
CA ASN A 49 -1.95 -7.90 -17.90
C ASN A 49 -1.88 -8.88 -16.70
N ILE A 50 -1.06 -8.60 -15.70
CA ILE A 50 -0.98 -9.40 -14.47
C ILE A 50 -1.72 -8.65 -13.36
N PRO A 51 -2.75 -9.27 -12.71
CA PRO A 51 -3.38 -8.69 -11.53
C PRO A 51 -2.33 -8.41 -10.45
N SER A 52 -2.29 -7.18 -9.95
CA SER A 52 -1.23 -6.68 -9.07
C SER A 52 -1.83 -5.78 -7.98
N ILE A 53 -1.12 -5.67 -6.87
CA ILE A 53 -1.55 -4.88 -5.72
C ILE A 53 -2.92 -5.38 -5.21
N PRO A 54 -2.96 -6.51 -4.49
CA PRO A 54 -4.21 -7.05 -3.95
C PRO A 54 -4.82 -6.11 -2.90
N ALA A 55 -6.15 -6.05 -2.90
CA ALA A 55 -6.92 -5.26 -1.95
C ALA A 55 -6.83 -5.85 -0.53
N GLY A 56 -6.72 -4.98 0.48
CA GLY A 56 -6.65 -5.39 1.88
C GLY A 56 -5.29 -5.96 2.31
N GLU A 57 -4.25 -5.75 1.54
CA GLU A 57 -2.91 -6.31 1.77
C GLU A 57 -1.85 -5.24 2.01
N LEU A 58 -0.70 -5.68 2.53
CA LEU A 58 0.45 -4.82 2.77
C LEU A 58 1.41 -4.90 1.58
N ILE A 59 1.70 -3.76 0.97
CA ILE A 59 2.52 -3.60 -0.23
C ILE A 59 3.75 -2.76 0.08
N GLY A 60 4.87 -3.04 -0.57
CA GLY A 60 6.10 -2.29 -0.41
C GLY A 60 6.54 -1.56 -1.66
N ILE A 61 7.05 -0.34 -1.50
CA ILE A 61 7.84 0.37 -2.50
C ILE A 61 9.22 0.59 -1.92
N LYS A 62 10.24 -0.03 -2.52
CA LYS A 62 11.63 0.11 -2.11
C LYS A 62 12.49 0.78 -3.18
N GLY A 63 13.61 1.28 -2.79
CA GLY A 63 14.61 1.87 -3.69
C GLY A 63 15.54 2.80 -2.94
N ARG A 64 16.69 3.11 -3.53
CA ARG A 64 17.64 4.04 -2.94
C ARG A 64 17.08 5.45 -2.89
N ALA A 65 17.74 6.32 -2.12
CA ALA A 65 17.38 7.73 -2.09
C ALA A 65 17.45 8.34 -3.50
N LYS A 66 16.46 9.17 -3.84
CA LYS A 66 16.38 9.91 -5.14
C LYS A 66 16.24 9.01 -6.39
N GLN A 67 15.82 7.76 -6.23
CA GLN A 67 15.60 6.82 -7.33
C GLN A 67 14.15 6.83 -7.85
N GLY A 68 13.28 7.67 -7.33
CA GLY A 68 11.93 7.86 -7.89
C GLY A 68 10.80 7.12 -7.17
N LYS A 69 11.01 6.59 -5.96
CA LYS A 69 9.94 5.92 -5.18
C LYS A 69 8.67 6.78 -5.07
N SER A 70 8.79 7.99 -4.52
CA SER A 70 7.66 8.90 -4.39
C SER A 70 7.10 9.34 -5.76
N GLN A 71 7.91 9.33 -6.85
CA GLN A 71 7.37 9.60 -8.19
C GLN A 71 6.45 8.46 -8.66
N TRP A 72 6.85 7.21 -8.43
CA TRP A 72 6.03 6.04 -8.71
C TRP A 72 4.73 6.05 -7.89
N GLU A 73 4.81 6.36 -6.61
CA GLU A 73 3.67 6.55 -5.73
C GLU A 73 2.67 7.57 -6.30
N TYR A 74 3.13 8.76 -6.71
CA TYR A 74 2.25 9.78 -7.28
C TYR A 74 1.66 9.39 -8.65
N ILE A 75 2.36 8.55 -9.43
CA ILE A 75 1.80 7.99 -10.67
C ILE A 75 0.65 7.03 -10.34
N LEU A 76 0.83 6.10 -9.39
CA LEU A 76 -0.22 5.21 -8.94
C LEU A 76 -1.44 6.00 -8.45
N ILE A 77 -1.23 6.99 -7.58
CA ILE A 77 -2.30 7.89 -7.10
C ILE A 77 -3.02 8.54 -8.28
N SER A 78 -2.29 9.06 -9.26
CA SER A 78 -2.87 9.73 -10.43
C SER A 78 -3.77 8.79 -11.25
N ILE A 79 -3.30 7.57 -11.49
CA ILE A 79 -4.04 6.53 -12.24
C ILE A 79 -5.31 6.12 -11.48
N MET A 80 -5.20 5.95 -10.16
CA MET A 80 -6.31 5.60 -9.28
C MET A 80 -7.40 6.68 -9.25
N LEU A 81 -7.00 7.93 -9.21
CA LEU A 81 -7.93 9.07 -9.19
C LEU A 81 -8.58 9.30 -10.55
N ALA A 82 -7.87 9.04 -11.64
CA ALA A 82 -8.38 9.20 -12.99
C ALA A 82 -9.26 8.03 -13.45
N GLY A 83 -9.05 6.82 -12.91
CA GLY A 83 -9.65 5.60 -13.43
C GLY A 83 -9.20 5.26 -14.86
N ILE A 84 -8.09 5.83 -15.32
CA ILE A 84 -7.61 5.74 -16.70
C ILE A 84 -6.24 5.09 -16.74
N SER A 85 -6.10 4.07 -17.60
CA SER A 85 -4.84 3.38 -17.82
C SER A 85 -3.75 4.30 -18.35
N LYS A 86 -2.52 4.06 -17.95
CA LYS A 86 -1.33 4.71 -18.46
C LYS A 86 -0.26 3.66 -18.79
N GLY A 87 0.02 3.48 -20.07
CA GLY A 87 0.78 2.34 -20.55
C GLY A 87 0.14 1.03 -20.09
N ASP A 88 0.94 0.09 -19.62
CA ASP A 88 0.49 -1.22 -19.14
C ASP A 88 -0.03 -1.21 -17.69
N VAL A 89 -0.14 -0.04 -17.05
CA VAL A 89 -0.69 0.10 -15.69
C VAL A 89 -2.17 0.46 -15.80
N ILE A 90 -3.02 -0.49 -15.44
CA ILE A 90 -4.47 -0.43 -15.65
C ILE A 90 -5.17 -0.50 -14.30
N PRO A 91 -5.93 0.54 -13.88
CA PRO A 91 -6.75 0.46 -12.68
C PRO A 91 -7.94 -0.47 -12.92
N LEU A 92 -8.33 -1.26 -11.92
CA LEU A 92 -9.40 -2.26 -12.05
C LEU A 92 -10.75 -1.76 -11.54
N GLN A 93 -10.86 -0.49 -11.16
CA GLN A 93 -12.13 0.25 -10.93
C GLN A 93 -12.00 1.68 -11.43
N ASP A 94 -13.15 2.33 -11.60
CA ASP A 94 -13.25 3.67 -12.19
C ASP A 94 -12.58 4.75 -11.32
N ARG A 95 -12.61 4.59 -10.00
CA ARG A 95 -12.02 5.54 -9.07
C ARG A 95 -11.82 4.94 -7.69
N TYR A 96 -10.70 5.30 -7.05
CA TYR A 96 -10.35 4.84 -5.71
C TYR A 96 -10.33 5.99 -4.72
N LYS A 97 -10.65 5.70 -3.46
CA LYS A 97 -10.39 6.62 -2.35
C LYS A 97 -8.99 6.38 -1.81
N VAL A 98 -8.14 7.39 -1.94
CA VAL A 98 -6.70 7.34 -1.67
C VAL A 98 -6.35 8.30 -0.53
N LEU A 99 -5.66 7.81 0.51
CA LEU A 99 -5.02 8.66 1.50
C LEU A 99 -3.50 8.59 1.33
N LEU A 100 -2.83 9.72 1.49
CA LEU A 100 -1.37 9.82 1.46
C LEU A 100 -0.86 10.43 2.76
N PHE A 101 -0.04 9.70 3.50
CA PHE A 101 0.61 10.15 4.72
C PHE A 101 2.09 10.39 4.45
N ASP A 102 2.50 11.65 4.35
CA ASP A 102 3.89 12.04 4.09
C ASP A 102 4.57 12.54 5.35
N THR A 103 5.62 11.85 5.79
CA THR A 103 6.39 12.16 6.99
C THR A 103 7.69 12.89 6.69
N GLU A 104 8.15 12.91 5.43
CA GLU A 104 9.49 13.36 5.07
C GLU A 104 9.51 14.76 4.45
N GLN A 105 8.58 15.06 3.55
CA GLN A 105 8.62 16.27 2.73
C GLN A 105 8.22 17.55 3.50
N SER A 106 8.63 18.69 3.00
CA SER A 106 8.07 19.98 3.43
C SER A 106 6.64 20.14 2.91
N GLN A 107 5.81 20.89 3.61
CA GLN A 107 4.43 21.16 3.17
C GLN A 107 4.34 21.71 1.75
N ALA A 108 5.29 22.60 1.37
CA ALA A 108 5.34 23.17 0.01
C ALA A 108 5.72 22.11 -1.04
N SER A 109 6.63 21.18 -0.71
CA SER A 109 7.02 20.09 -1.62
C SER A 109 5.88 19.10 -1.79
N LEU A 110 5.27 18.65 -0.70
CA LEU A 110 4.11 17.76 -0.71
C LEU A 110 2.98 18.36 -1.55
N LYS A 111 2.61 19.63 -1.32
CA LYS A 111 1.59 20.33 -2.11
C LYS A 111 1.88 20.28 -3.61
N LYS A 112 3.12 20.59 -4.03
CA LYS A 112 3.51 20.54 -5.45
C LYS A 112 3.40 19.16 -6.05
N CYS A 113 3.80 18.12 -5.30
CA CYS A 113 3.69 16.73 -5.75
C CYS A 113 2.22 16.30 -5.89
N CYS A 114 1.37 16.62 -4.91
CA CYS A 114 -0.06 16.35 -4.99
C CYS A 114 -0.74 17.09 -6.15
N GLN A 115 -0.41 18.35 -6.36
CA GLN A 115 -0.92 19.13 -7.50
C GLN A 115 -0.53 18.52 -8.85
N ARG A 116 0.70 18.00 -8.97
CA ARG A 116 1.15 17.28 -10.17
C ARG A 116 0.37 15.98 -10.36
N ALA A 117 0.15 15.20 -9.29
CA ALA A 117 -0.66 14.00 -9.36
C ALA A 117 -2.10 14.29 -9.82
N LEU A 118 -2.74 15.32 -9.25
CA LEU A 118 -4.07 15.76 -9.67
C LEU A 118 -4.09 16.22 -11.14
N LYS A 119 -3.07 17.00 -11.56
CA LYS A 119 -2.94 17.44 -12.96
C LYS A 119 -2.83 16.25 -13.91
N PHE A 120 -2.00 15.26 -13.59
CA PHE A 120 -1.85 14.04 -14.39
C PHE A 120 -3.15 13.21 -14.43
N ALA A 121 -3.96 13.26 -13.37
CA ALA A 121 -5.29 12.66 -13.32
C ALA A 121 -6.36 13.48 -14.08
N GLY A 122 -6.03 14.67 -14.59
CA GLY A 122 -7.00 15.57 -15.23
C GLY A 122 -7.96 16.26 -14.25
N LEU A 123 -7.57 16.38 -12.97
CA LEU A 123 -8.38 16.95 -11.91
C LEU A 123 -7.93 18.38 -11.54
N PRO A 124 -8.82 19.20 -10.94
CA PRO A 124 -8.46 20.51 -10.41
C PRO A 124 -7.32 20.44 -9.41
N THR A 125 -6.36 21.36 -9.51
CA THR A 125 -5.13 21.36 -8.67
C THR A 125 -5.13 22.41 -7.56
N ASP A 126 -6.18 23.21 -7.48
CA ASP A 126 -6.33 24.33 -6.54
C ASP A 126 -7.10 23.99 -5.27
N LYS A 127 -7.63 22.77 -5.19
CA LYS A 127 -8.40 22.24 -4.06
C LYS A 127 -8.17 20.75 -3.87
N ASN A 128 -8.51 20.24 -2.69
CA ASN A 128 -8.51 18.80 -2.44
C ASN A 128 -9.64 18.14 -3.25
N ASP A 129 -9.36 16.93 -3.72
CA ASP A 129 -10.36 16.06 -4.30
C ASP A 129 -11.05 15.22 -3.21
N THR A 130 -12.30 14.87 -3.38
CA THR A 130 -13.06 14.07 -2.39
C THR A 130 -12.55 12.64 -2.24
N HIS A 131 -11.81 12.14 -3.24
CA HIS A 131 -11.19 10.80 -3.24
C HIS A 131 -9.70 10.85 -2.94
N PHE A 132 -9.11 12.03 -2.72
CA PHE A 132 -7.69 12.16 -2.43
C PHE A 132 -7.44 13.10 -1.25
N LEU A 133 -6.96 12.53 -0.15
CA LEU A 133 -6.62 13.27 1.06
C LEU A 133 -5.13 13.09 1.40
N PRO A 134 -4.28 14.09 1.10
CA PRO A 134 -2.89 14.11 1.52
C PRO A 134 -2.74 14.70 2.93
N PHE A 135 -1.97 14.02 3.79
CA PHE A 135 -1.67 14.42 5.16
C PHE A 135 -0.22 14.84 5.31
N PHE A 136 0.02 16.05 5.78
CA PHE A 136 1.36 16.55 6.12
C PHE A 136 1.71 16.14 7.54
N MET A 137 2.47 15.05 7.68
CA MET A 137 2.75 14.38 8.95
C MET A 137 4.09 14.79 9.59
N ARG A 138 4.95 15.49 8.87
CA ARG A 138 6.30 15.80 9.31
C ARG A 138 6.40 16.48 10.69
N PRO A 139 5.52 17.41 11.10
CA PRO A 139 5.60 18.05 12.42
C PRO A 139 5.10 17.19 13.58
N LEU A 140 4.45 16.05 13.29
CA LEU A 140 3.80 15.22 14.30
C LEU A 140 4.79 14.27 14.97
N THR A 141 4.55 13.93 16.22
CA THR A 141 5.22 12.83 16.92
C THR A 141 4.82 11.47 16.35
N ILE A 142 5.55 10.42 16.71
CA ILE A 142 5.23 9.03 16.26
C ILE A 142 3.82 8.63 16.69
N GLU A 143 3.45 8.92 17.93
CA GLU A 143 2.13 8.60 18.48
C GLU A 143 1.01 9.36 17.74
N GLU A 144 1.20 10.67 17.51
CA GLU A 144 0.25 11.48 16.75
C GLU A 144 0.12 10.99 15.30
N ARG A 145 1.21 10.58 14.65
CA ARG A 145 1.19 10.00 13.31
C ARG A 145 0.37 8.73 13.26
N ARG A 146 0.66 7.76 14.15
CA ARG A 146 -0.08 6.49 14.23
C ARG A 146 -1.57 6.75 14.47
N LYS A 147 -1.89 7.60 15.44
CA LYS A 147 -3.28 7.97 15.72
C LYS A 147 -3.97 8.63 14.53
N THR A 148 -3.32 9.57 13.85
CA THR A 148 -3.88 10.24 12.68
C THR A 148 -4.16 9.23 11.55
N ILE A 149 -3.26 8.28 11.30
CA ILE A 149 -3.46 7.22 10.30
C ILE A 149 -4.69 6.37 10.64
N GLU A 150 -4.78 5.90 11.89
CA GLU A 150 -5.88 5.05 12.34
C GLU A 150 -7.23 5.78 12.30
N ASP A 151 -7.31 6.99 12.83
CA ASP A 151 -8.52 7.81 12.81
C ASP A 151 -8.97 8.10 11.37
N ALA A 152 -8.02 8.46 10.48
CA ALA A 152 -8.33 8.74 9.09
C ALA A 152 -8.81 7.50 8.32
N ILE A 153 -8.23 6.33 8.53
CA ILE A 153 -8.71 5.07 7.92
C ILE A 153 -10.14 4.77 8.38
N LYS A 154 -10.39 4.90 9.68
CA LYS A 154 -11.69 4.61 10.28
C LYS A 154 -12.79 5.53 9.76
N GLU A 155 -12.50 6.83 9.64
CA GLU A 155 -13.48 7.84 9.23
C GLU A 155 -13.68 7.86 7.71
N GLU A 156 -12.56 7.80 6.96
CA GLU A 156 -12.58 7.98 5.51
C GLU A 156 -12.81 6.69 4.73
N LYS A 157 -12.56 5.52 5.31
CA LYS A 157 -12.72 4.19 4.71
C LYS A 157 -12.09 4.11 3.31
N PRO A 158 -10.77 4.35 3.20
CA PRO A 158 -10.08 4.35 1.92
C PRO A 158 -9.97 2.95 1.31
N ASP A 159 -9.85 2.89 -0.01
CA ASP A 159 -9.46 1.66 -0.71
C ASP A 159 -7.97 1.37 -0.51
N ILE A 160 -7.17 2.43 -0.48
CA ILE A 160 -5.71 2.35 -0.36
C ILE A 160 -5.13 3.55 0.38
N ILE A 161 -4.10 3.29 1.16
CA ILE A 161 -3.29 4.34 1.78
C ILE A 161 -1.82 4.19 1.38
N PHE A 162 -1.14 5.31 1.26
CA PHE A 162 0.30 5.39 1.07
C PHE A 162 0.95 6.00 2.31
N ILE A 163 2.07 5.41 2.77
CA ILE A 163 2.87 5.90 3.90
C ILE A 163 4.30 6.14 3.40
N ASP A 164 4.60 7.40 3.05
CA ASP A 164 5.94 7.86 2.64
C ASP A 164 6.59 8.60 3.82
N GLY A 165 7.38 8.00 4.57
CA GLY A 165 8.24 6.97 4.95
C GLY A 165 7.76 6.22 6.19
N VAL A 166 7.47 4.97 6.02
CA VAL A 166 7.01 4.10 7.12
C VAL A 166 8.00 4.02 8.29
N ARG A 167 9.27 4.24 8.06
CA ARG A 167 10.32 4.28 9.09
C ARG A 167 10.04 5.32 10.18
N ASP A 168 9.36 6.39 9.86
CA ASP A 168 9.11 7.48 10.80
C ASP A 168 7.92 7.21 11.75
N LEU A 169 7.35 6.01 11.67
CA LEU A 169 6.31 5.52 12.57
C LEU A 169 6.85 4.73 13.78
N LEU A 170 8.19 4.59 13.91
CA LEU A 170 8.84 3.96 15.05
C LEU A 170 10.14 4.71 15.42
N GLN A 171 10.60 4.53 16.63
CA GLN A 171 11.76 5.26 17.13
C GLN A 171 13.08 4.67 16.63
N ASP A 172 13.24 3.34 16.74
CA ASP A 172 14.45 2.63 16.31
C ASP A 172 14.11 1.52 15.30
N PHE A 173 14.40 1.79 14.03
CA PHE A 173 14.17 0.85 12.92
C PHE A 173 15.14 -0.36 12.91
N ASN A 174 16.13 -0.39 13.81
CA ASN A 174 16.97 -1.55 14.07
C ASN A 174 16.47 -2.38 15.27
N SER A 175 15.50 -1.90 16.02
CA SER A 175 14.83 -2.69 17.06
C SER A 175 13.92 -3.71 16.42
N LEU A 176 14.19 -5.00 16.67
CA LEU A 176 13.34 -6.10 16.20
C LEU A 176 11.94 -6.03 16.83
N GLU A 177 11.85 -5.68 18.11
CA GLU A 177 10.59 -5.56 18.84
C GLU A 177 9.70 -4.45 18.25
N GLN A 178 10.23 -3.23 18.09
CA GLN A 178 9.48 -2.12 17.52
C GLN A 178 9.11 -2.36 16.05
N SER A 179 9.99 -3.03 15.28
CA SER A 179 9.71 -3.41 13.89
C SER A 179 8.54 -4.37 13.80
N ASN A 180 8.55 -5.42 14.64
CA ASN A 180 7.45 -6.40 14.69
C ASN A 180 6.13 -5.76 15.14
N GLU A 181 6.17 -4.90 16.17
CA GLU A 181 5.00 -4.18 16.66
C GLU A 181 4.38 -3.31 15.55
N LEU A 182 5.20 -2.52 14.84
CA LEU A 182 4.73 -1.68 13.75
C LEU A 182 4.08 -2.51 12.63
N ILE A 183 4.73 -3.60 12.23
CA ILE A 183 4.21 -4.47 11.16
C ILE A 183 2.90 -5.15 11.58
N GLN A 184 2.81 -5.65 12.81
CA GLN A 184 1.57 -6.21 13.32
C GLN A 184 0.44 -5.18 13.34
N TRP A 185 0.73 -3.93 13.73
CA TRP A 185 -0.23 -2.86 13.68
C TRP A 185 -0.68 -2.55 12.23
N LEU A 186 0.23 -2.46 11.27
CA LEU A 186 -0.13 -2.27 9.84
C LEU A 186 -1.01 -3.42 9.32
N LEU A 187 -0.65 -4.67 9.63
CA LEU A 187 -1.44 -5.85 9.24
C LEU A 187 -2.82 -5.87 9.91
N SER A 188 -2.93 -5.42 11.16
CA SER A 188 -4.24 -5.32 11.83
C SER A 188 -5.14 -4.28 11.16
N LEU A 189 -4.59 -3.16 10.68
CA LEU A 189 -5.34 -2.15 9.94
C LEU A 189 -5.86 -2.69 8.60
N THR A 190 -5.03 -3.44 7.85
CA THR A 190 -5.49 -4.06 6.59
C THR A 190 -6.62 -5.06 6.84
N ALA A 191 -6.51 -5.88 7.88
CA ALA A 191 -7.50 -6.91 8.22
C ALA A 191 -8.81 -6.31 8.76
N GLU A 192 -8.72 -5.26 9.60
CA GLU A 192 -9.89 -4.65 10.24
C GLU A 192 -10.69 -3.77 9.27
N TYR A 193 -9.99 -2.99 8.44
CA TYR A 193 -10.64 -2.00 7.57
C TYR A 193 -10.72 -2.41 6.10
N GLY A 194 -10.05 -3.50 5.70
CA GLY A 194 -10.03 -3.98 4.32
C GLY A 194 -9.31 -3.06 3.34
N CYS A 195 -8.54 -2.08 3.84
CA CYS A 195 -7.78 -1.15 2.99
C CYS A 195 -6.39 -1.69 2.66
N THR A 196 -5.90 -1.41 1.46
CA THR A 196 -4.52 -1.72 1.08
C THR A 196 -3.56 -0.68 1.64
N ILE A 197 -2.44 -1.11 2.21
CA ILE A 197 -1.40 -0.22 2.74
C ILE A 197 -0.14 -0.35 1.89
N VAL A 198 0.28 0.76 1.28
CA VAL A 198 1.54 0.86 0.56
C VAL A 198 2.58 1.55 1.44
N SER A 199 3.61 0.81 1.84
CA SER A 199 4.70 1.31 2.68
C SER A 199 5.92 1.64 1.83
N VAL A 200 6.39 2.89 1.90
CA VAL A 200 7.59 3.34 1.20
C VAL A 200 8.79 3.27 2.14
N LEU A 201 9.86 2.58 1.73
CA LEU A 201 11.07 2.41 2.53
C LEU A 201 12.34 2.50 1.68
N HIS A 202 13.39 3.11 2.26
CA HIS A 202 14.71 3.16 1.64
C HIS A 202 15.44 1.82 1.71
N GLN A 203 16.15 1.47 0.62
CA GLN A 203 17.12 0.39 0.61
C GLN A 203 18.41 0.76 1.35
N ASN A 204 19.20 -0.26 1.69
CA ASN A 204 20.54 -0.09 2.23
C ASN A 204 21.45 0.69 1.26
N LYS A 205 22.47 1.36 1.80
CA LYS A 205 23.41 2.17 0.99
C LYS A 205 24.40 1.31 0.19
N SER A 206 24.66 0.05 0.58
CA SER A 206 25.54 -0.86 -0.13
C SER A 206 25.00 -1.15 -1.53
N LYS A 207 25.90 -1.22 -2.52
CA LYS A 207 25.53 -1.58 -3.90
C LYS A 207 25.20 -3.07 -4.04
N GLU A 208 25.70 -3.89 -3.16
CA GLU A 208 25.56 -5.36 -3.17
C GLU A 208 24.36 -5.83 -2.36
N ASP A 209 23.83 -4.96 -1.47
CA ASP A 209 22.69 -5.27 -0.61
C ASP A 209 21.45 -4.49 -1.07
N GLY A 210 20.61 -5.14 -1.88
CA GLY A 210 19.32 -4.64 -2.35
C GLY A 210 18.19 -4.71 -1.32
N ASN A 211 18.47 -5.14 -0.09
CA ASN A 211 17.45 -5.25 0.95
C ASN A 211 17.00 -3.89 1.46
N MET A 212 15.79 -3.83 1.98
CA MET A 212 15.28 -2.68 2.73
C MET A 212 16.12 -2.46 3.98
N ARG A 213 16.19 -1.21 4.44
CA ARG A 213 17.11 -0.81 5.50
C ARG A 213 16.66 -1.25 6.89
N GLY A 214 17.59 -1.87 7.65
CA GLY A 214 17.44 -2.24 9.06
C GLY A 214 16.56 -3.45 9.29
N HIS A 215 16.30 -3.79 10.56
CA HIS A 215 15.39 -4.88 10.93
C HIS A 215 13.98 -4.64 10.42
N LEU A 216 13.48 -3.40 10.48
CA LEU A 216 12.19 -3.04 9.90
C LEU A 216 12.10 -3.45 8.43
N GLY A 217 13.14 -3.19 7.64
CA GLY A 217 13.14 -3.53 6.22
C GLY A 217 13.06 -5.03 5.95
N THR A 218 13.81 -5.82 6.70
CA THR A 218 13.81 -7.29 6.59
C THR A 218 12.46 -7.87 7.00
N GLU A 219 11.94 -7.45 8.16
CA GLU A 219 10.67 -7.97 8.67
C GLU A 219 9.47 -7.51 7.83
N LEU A 220 9.51 -6.27 7.33
CA LEU A 220 8.48 -5.77 6.42
C LEU A 220 8.44 -6.60 5.14
N LEU A 221 9.60 -6.84 4.50
CA LEU A 221 9.69 -7.64 3.27
C LEU A 221 9.09 -9.05 3.45
N ASN A 222 9.31 -9.69 4.61
CA ASN A 222 8.76 -10.99 4.94
C ASN A 222 7.21 -11.00 5.01
N LYS A 223 6.58 -9.85 5.21
CA LYS A 223 5.12 -9.72 5.39
C LYS A 223 4.40 -9.06 4.22
N LEU A 224 5.13 -8.41 3.30
CA LEU A 224 4.54 -7.85 2.08
C LEU A 224 3.93 -8.95 1.20
N THR A 225 2.85 -8.59 0.53
CA THR A 225 2.27 -9.44 -0.52
C THR A 225 2.92 -9.15 -1.86
N ASP A 226 3.12 -7.87 -2.20
CA ASP A 226 3.90 -7.43 -3.37
C ASP A 226 4.95 -6.39 -2.93
N CYS A 227 6.13 -6.42 -3.55
CA CYS A 227 7.18 -5.42 -3.34
C CYS A 227 7.71 -4.92 -4.68
N PHE A 228 7.65 -3.60 -4.87
CA PHE A 228 8.13 -2.93 -6.08
C PHE A 228 9.43 -2.17 -5.79
N GLU A 229 10.47 -2.47 -6.56
CA GLU A 229 11.72 -1.73 -6.53
C GLU A 229 11.72 -0.64 -7.60
N VAL A 230 12.05 0.60 -7.22
CA VAL A 230 12.20 1.71 -8.14
C VAL A 230 13.66 2.10 -8.24
N SER A 231 14.19 2.03 -9.46
CA SER A 231 15.55 2.43 -9.81
C SER A 231 15.56 3.46 -10.94
N LYS A 232 16.62 4.28 -11.02
CA LYS A 232 16.77 5.27 -12.07
C LYS A 232 17.98 4.98 -12.93
N LYS A 233 17.77 4.90 -14.26
CA LYS A 233 18.83 4.70 -15.24
C LYS A 233 18.55 5.55 -16.49
N ASP A 234 19.55 6.26 -16.99
CA ASP A 234 19.48 7.04 -18.24
C ASP A 234 18.28 7.99 -18.33
N GLY A 235 17.95 8.65 -17.22
CA GLY A 235 16.82 9.58 -17.12
C GLY A 235 15.45 8.94 -16.93
N LYS A 236 15.34 7.61 -17.07
CA LYS A 236 14.12 6.83 -16.88
C LYS A 236 14.10 6.18 -15.50
N PHE A 237 12.91 5.93 -15.00
CA PHE A 237 12.66 5.17 -13.80
C PHE A 237 12.15 3.79 -14.19
N LEU A 238 12.82 2.75 -13.69
CA LEU A 238 12.41 1.36 -13.88
C LEU A 238 11.71 0.90 -12.60
N VAL A 239 10.55 0.28 -12.74
CA VAL A 239 9.80 -0.35 -11.66
C VAL A 239 9.78 -1.85 -11.90
N THR A 240 10.28 -2.59 -10.93
CA THR A 240 10.38 -4.06 -10.96
C THR A 240 9.65 -4.64 -9.75
N CYS A 241 8.77 -5.61 -9.96
CA CYS A 241 8.19 -6.41 -8.88
C CYS A 241 9.23 -7.44 -8.43
N THR A 242 9.90 -7.17 -7.29
CA THR A 242 10.99 -8.03 -6.81
C THR A 242 10.53 -9.20 -5.96
N ASP A 243 9.39 -9.04 -5.29
CA ASP A 243 8.82 -10.05 -4.42
C ASP A 243 7.29 -10.01 -4.59
N SER A 244 6.67 -11.17 -4.75
CA SER A 244 5.22 -11.32 -4.83
C SER A 244 4.81 -12.68 -4.32
N ARG A 245 3.70 -12.74 -3.58
CA ARG A 245 3.03 -14.00 -3.21
C ARG A 245 2.16 -14.55 -4.33
N ASN A 246 1.93 -13.75 -5.36
CA ASN A 246 1.17 -14.06 -6.56
C ASN A 246 2.11 -14.12 -7.78
N VAL A 247 1.57 -14.05 -8.97
CA VAL A 247 2.37 -13.87 -10.19
C VAL A 247 2.96 -12.46 -10.17
N PRO A 248 4.29 -12.30 -10.27
CA PRO A 248 4.90 -10.97 -10.25
C PRO A 248 4.44 -10.13 -11.44
N ALA A 249 4.15 -8.84 -11.19
CA ALA A 249 3.89 -7.88 -12.26
C ALA A 249 5.06 -7.77 -13.23
N THR A 250 4.79 -7.45 -14.49
CA THR A 250 5.85 -7.16 -15.45
C THR A 250 6.57 -5.86 -15.13
N ASP A 251 7.86 -5.83 -15.40
CA ASP A 251 8.65 -4.60 -15.31
C ASP A 251 8.11 -3.56 -16.30
N PHE A 252 8.10 -2.32 -15.88
CA PHE A 252 7.78 -1.20 -16.75
C PHE A 252 8.65 0.00 -16.41
N ALA A 253 8.68 0.98 -17.31
CA ALA A 253 9.44 2.19 -17.14
C ALA A 253 8.55 3.42 -17.24
N PHE A 254 8.97 4.50 -16.59
CA PHE A 254 8.37 5.81 -16.75
C PHE A 254 9.45 6.90 -16.78
N SER A 255 9.10 8.04 -17.32
CA SER A 255 9.93 9.24 -17.29
C SER A 255 9.11 10.44 -16.82
N ILE A 256 9.80 11.53 -16.53
CA ILE A 256 9.18 12.83 -16.25
C ILE A 256 9.74 13.79 -17.28
N ASP A 257 8.86 14.39 -18.06
CA ASP A 257 9.25 15.33 -19.12
C ASP A 257 9.71 16.70 -18.57
N ALA A 258 10.10 17.58 -19.46
CA ALA A 258 10.55 18.94 -19.11
C ALA A 258 9.45 19.80 -18.45
N ASN A 259 8.16 19.45 -18.64
CA ASN A 259 7.02 20.13 -18.03
C ASN A 259 6.64 19.52 -16.67
N GLY A 260 7.36 18.45 -16.25
CA GLY A 260 7.08 17.72 -15.02
C GLY A 260 5.91 16.74 -15.12
N GLU A 261 5.49 16.38 -16.35
CA GLU A 261 4.43 15.41 -16.59
C GLU A 261 4.99 13.99 -16.57
N PHE A 262 4.19 13.04 -16.08
CA PHE A 262 4.53 11.63 -16.08
C PHE A 262 4.28 11.00 -17.46
N CYS A 263 5.28 10.32 -17.98
CA CYS A 263 5.20 9.55 -19.22
C CYS A 263 5.48 8.09 -18.88
N VAL A 264 4.43 7.25 -18.79
CA VAL A 264 4.58 5.80 -18.57
C VAL A 264 4.85 5.14 -19.91
N GLU A 265 5.89 4.32 -19.97
CA GLU A 265 6.30 3.60 -21.17
C GLU A 265 5.74 2.18 -21.13
N GLU A 266 5.35 1.65 -22.27
CA GLU A 266 4.92 0.26 -22.40
C GLU A 266 6.09 -0.70 -22.10
N ALA A 267 5.78 -1.87 -21.52
CA ALA A 267 6.76 -2.91 -21.28
C ALA A 267 7.39 -3.33 -22.62
N THR A 268 8.70 -3.52 -22.64
CA THR A 268 9.36 -4.01 -23.86
C THR A 268 8.87 -5.41 -24.19
N ASN A 269 8.62 -5.70 -25.47
CA ASN A 269 8.02 -6.94 -25.99
C ASN A 269 8.65 -8.24 -25.45
N ALA A 270 9.90 -8.23 -25.01
CA ALA A 270 10.58 -9.40 -24.43
C ALA A 270 10.00 -9.83 -23.06
N THR A 271 9.66 -8.88 -22.20
CA THR A 271 9.07 -9.13 -20.87
C THR A 271 7.57 -9.46 -21.00
N ALA A 272 6.87 -8.80 -21.91
CA ALA A 272 5.45 -9.05 -22.19
C ALA A 272 5.20 -10.47 -22.72
N ASN A 273 6.12 -11.04 -23.52
CA ASN A 273 6.00 -12.41 -24.01
C ASN A 273 6.20 -13.46 -22.92
N ALA A 274 7.12 -13.25 -21.98
CA ALA A 274 7.30 -14.14 -20.82
C ALA A 274 6.06 -14.13 -19.92
N ALA A 275 5.50 -12.97 -19.62
CA ALA A 275 4.29 -12.82 -18.84
C ALA A 275 3.05 -13.45 -19.49
N ARG A 276 2.90 -13.32 -20.83
CA ARG A 276 1.84 -13.99 -21.58
C ARG A 276 1.90 -15.52 -21.47
N VAL A 277 3.10 -16.09 -21.51
CA VAL A 277 3.28 -17.55 -21.37
C VAL A 277 2.85 -18.02 -19.97
N VAL A 278 3.18 -17.28 -18.93
CA VAL A 278 2.80 -17.61 -17.54
C VAL A 278 1.29 -17.44 -17.34
N ALA A 279 0.68 -16.35 -17.82
CA ALA A 279 -0.75 -16.10 -17.70
C ALA A 279 -1.60 -17.15 -18.45
N VAL A 280 -1.16 -17.56 -19.66
CA VAL A 280 -1.81 -18.62 -20.43
C VAL A 280 -1.71 -19.99 -19.73
N SER A 281 -0.56 -20.28 -19.10
CA SER A 281 -0.38 -21.51 -18.33
C SER A 281 -1.30 -21.56 -17.10
N TYR A 282 -1.48 -20.43 -16.40
CA TYR A 282 -2.35 -20.33 -15.24
C TYR A 282 -3.84 -20.47 -15.60
N THR A 283 -4.30 -19.87 -16.69
CA THR A 283 -5.67 -20.04 -17.19
C THR A 283 -5.93 -21.44 -17.71
N HIS A 284 -4.95 -22.11 -18.31
CA HIS A 284 -5.07 -23.52 -18.72
C HIS A 284 -5.13 -24.50 -17.55
N LEU A 285 -4.36 -24.26 -16.48
CA LEU A 285 -4.46 -25.07 -15.26
C LEU A 285 -5.85 -24.96 -14.61
N ARG A 286 -6.42 -23.74 -14.54
CA ARG A 286 -7.79 -23.54 -14.05
C ARG A 286 -8.87 -24.18 -14.93
N ALA A 287 -8.70 -24.18 -16.24
CA ALA A 287 -9.66 -24.81 -17.15
C ALA A 287 -9.68 -26.34 -17.01
N HIS A 288 -8.58 -26.95 -16.61
CA HIS A 288 -8.51 -28.39 -16.35
C HIS A 288 -9.12 -28.81 -15.00
N GLU A 289 -9.11 -27.93 -13.98
CA GLU A 289 -9.74 -28.21 -12.69
C GLU A 289 -11.28 -28.17 -12.74
N THR A 290 -11.86 -27.44 -13.69
CA THR A 290 -13.34 -27.33 -13.84
C THR A 290 -13.96 -28.44 -14.71
N VAL A 291 -13.20 -29.40 -15.22
CA VAL A 291 -13.68 -30.49 -16.11
C VAL A 291 -13.67 -31.85 -15.39
N LEU A 292 -13.38 -31.89 -14.10
CA LEU A 292 -13.33 -33.13 -13.28
C LEU A 292 -14.44 -33.22 -12.24
N ASP A 293 -15.55 -32.52 -12.40
CA ASP A 293 -16.81 -32.75 -11.67
C ASP A 293 -17.92 -33.28 -12.60
#